data_c4f6a00a99ab24fc45f102f4100ff76c
#
_entry.id   c4f6a00a99ab24fc45f102f4100ff76c
#
_cell.length_a   1.000
_cell.length_b   1.000
_cell.length_c   1.000
_cell.angle_alpha   90.00
_cell.angle_beta   90.00
_cell.angle_gamma   90.00
#
_symmetry.space_group_name_H-M   'P 1'
#
loop_
_entity.id
_entity.type
_entity.pdbx_description
1 polymer ?
#
loop_
_entity_poly.entity_id
_entity_poly.type
_entity_poly.pdbx_seq_one_letter_code
_entity_poly.pdbx_strand_id
1 'polypeptide(L)'
;NGVTPPAVQHLTAEVTADSGEYQVLARWDTPKVVKGVSFLLRLTVAADDGRERLVSTARTTETTYRFTQLALGNYRLTVRAVNAWGQQGEPASVSFRIAAPAAPSQIELTPGYFQITATPHLAVYDPTVQFEFWFSEKRIADIRQVETTARYLGTALYWIAASINIKPGHDYYFYIRSVNTVGKSAFVEAVGQPSDDASGYLNFFKGEIGKTHLAQELWTQIDNGQLAPDLAEIRTSITDVSNEITQTVNKKLEDQSAAIQQIQKVQVDTNNNLNSMWAVKLQQMQDG
;
A
#
# COMPACT_ATOMS: atom_id res chain seq x y z
N ASN A 1 -16.15 46.35 -18.21
CA ASN A 1 -17.23 45.91 -17.34
C ASN A 1 -17.47 44.41 -17.24
N GLY A 2 -16.47 43.68 -16.97
CA GLY A 2 -16.61 42.27 -16.75
C GLY A 2 -17.11 41.91 -15.36
N VAL A 3 -17.82 40.80 -15.24
CA VAL A 3 -18.11 40.17 -13.96
C VAL A 3 -16.81 39.55 -13.41
N THR A 4 -16.58 39.68 -12.11
CA THR A 4 -15.46 39.01 -11.46
C THR A 4 -15.54 37.54 -11.73
N PRO A 5 -14.45 36.88 -12.23
CA PRO A 5 -14.50 35.46 -12.53
C PRO A 5 -14.65 34.63 -11.25
N PRO A 6 -15.34 33.50 -11.32
CA PRO A 6 -15.48 32.60 -10.16
C PRO A 6 -14.13 31.97 -9.77
N ALA A 7 -14.07 31.48 -8.55
CA ALA A 7 -12.91 30.75 -8.08
C ALA A 7 -12.67 29.50 -8.94
N VAL A 8 -11.41 29.14 -9.17
CA VAL A 8 -11.07 27.90 -9.84
C VAL A 8 -11.47 26.70 -8.97
N GLN A 9 -11.71 25.57 -9.59
CA GLN A 9 -12.18 24.35 -8.91
C GLN A 9 -11.14 23.25 -9.00
N HIS A 10 -11.21 22.30 -8.07
CA HIS A 10 -10.39 21.09 -8.07
C HIS A 10 -8.88 21.38 -8.12
N LEU A 11 -8.45 22.43 -7.43
CA LEU A 11 -7.03 22.75 -7.37
C LEU A 11 -6.26 21.67 -6.64
N THR A 12 -5.27 21.11 -7.32
CA THR A 12 -4.37 20.08 -6.80
C THR A 12 -2.92 20.49 -6.99
N ALA A 13 -2.05 20.00 -6.13
CA ALA A 13 -0.62 20.17 -6.22
C ALA A 13 0.05 18.80 -6.04
N GLU A 14 0.73 18.34 -7.07
CA GLU A 14 1.44 17.05 -7.06
C GLU A 14 2.93 17.27 -6.99
N VAL A 15 3.57 16.74 -5.97
CA VAL A 15 5.02 16.83 -5.78
C VAL A 15 5.70 15.69 -6.54
N THR A 16 6.70 16.03 -7.34
CA THR A 16 7.56 15.07 -8.03
C THR A 16 9.02 15.41 -7.76
N ALA A 17 9.89 14.41 -7.85
CA ALA A 17 11.32 14.59 -7.77
C ALA A 17 11.93 14.23 -9.14
N ASP A 18 12.82 15.07 -9.63
CA ASP A 18 13.54 14.84 -10.86
C ASP A 18 14.99 15.29 -10.69
N SER A 19 15.92 14.36 -10.89
CA SER A 19 17.37 14.64 -10.86
C SER A 19 17.85 15.40 -9.60
N GLY A 20 17.27 15.05 -8.44
CA GLY A 20 17.63 15.66 -7.16
C GLY A 20 16.92 16.96 -6.85
N GLU A 21 16.02 17.41 -7.72
CA GLU A 21 15.20 18.59 -7.54
C GLU A 21 13.76 18.22 -7.26
N TYR A 22 13.08 19.06 -6.46
CA TYR A 22 11.66 18.89 -6.19
C TYR A 22 10.87 19.87 -7.04
N GLN A 23 9.79 19.37 -7.61
CA GLN A 23 8.87 20.13 -8.45
C GLN A 23 7.45 19.92 -7.95
N VAL A 24 6.57 20.86 -8.27
CA VAL A 24 5.15 20.70 -8.04
C VAL A 24 4.40 21.01 -9.32
N LEU A 25 3.48 20.11 -9.70
CA LEU A 25 2.55 20.34 -10.79
C LEU A 25 1.20 20.73 -10.21
N ALA A 26 0.80 21.95 -10.48
CA ALA A 26 -0.52 22.47 -10.11
C ALA A 26 -1.49 22.23 -11.26
N ARG A 27 -2.71 21.79 -10.91
CA ARG A 27 -3.82 21.61 -11.87
C ARG A 27 -5.09 22.13 -11.25
N TRP A 28 -5.95 22.67 -12.09
CA TRP A 28 -7.26 23.16 -11.68
C TRP A 28 -8.23 23.15 -12.85
N ASP A 29 -9.50 23.30 -12.54
CA ASP A 29 -10.58 23.45 -13.50
C ASP A 29 -11.26 24.79 -13.33
N THR A 30 -11.92 25.26 -14.39
CA THR A 30 -12.77 26.43 -14.34
C THR A 30 -14.23 26.02 -14.53
N PRO A 31 -15.16 26.63 -13.78
CA PRO A 31 -16.59 26.31 -13.94
C PRO A 31 -17.14 26.74 -15.31
N LYS A 32 -16.52 27.73 -15.94
CA LYS A 32 -16.85 28.21 -17.28
C LYS A 32 -15.58 28.54 -18.05
N VAL A 33 -15.56 28.20 -19.34
CA VAL A 33 -14.54 28.67 -20.26
C VAL A 33 -14.93 30.04 -20.76
N VAL A 34 -14.19 31.09 -20.37
CA VAL A 34 -14.42 32.47 -20.78
C VAL A 34 -13.18 32.98 -21.49
N LYS A 35 -13.37 33.58 -22.67
CA LYS A 35 -12.28 34.20 -23.43
C LYS A 35 -11.59 35.29 -22.62
N GLY A 36 -10.26 35.37 -22.73
CA GLY A 36 -9.46 36.40 -22.10
C GLY A 36 -9.18 36.17 -20.62
N VAL A 37 -9.53 35.00 -20.08
CA VAL A 37 -9.20 34.65 -18.70
C VAL A 37 -7.78 34.14 -18.61
N SER A 38 -7.04 34.67 -17.64
CA SER A 38 -5.73 34.18 -17.22
C SER A 38 -5.77 33.81 -15.74
N PHE A 39 -4.72 33.18 -15.25
CA PHE A 39 -4.63 32.76 -13.86
C PHE A 39 -3.38 33.32 -13.23
N LEU A 40 -3.54 33.86 -12.03
CA LEU A 40 -2.42 34.31 -11.21
C LEU A 40 -2.16 33.28 -10.12
N LEU A 41 -0.92 32.84 -10.05
CA LEU A 41 -0.46 31.86 -9.07
C LEU A 41 0.50 32.54 -8.09
N ARG A 42 0.32 32.25 -6.82
CA ARG A 42 1.19 32.72 -5.76
C ARG A 42 1.58 31.54 -4.90
N LEU A 43 2.88 31.26 -4.83
CA LEU A 43 3.44 30.17 -4.04
C LEU A 43 4.20 30.77 -2.85
N THR A 44 3.82 30.33 -1.65
CA THR A 44 4.48 30.73 -0.41
C THR A 44 4.97 29.49 0.33
N VAL A 45 5.97 29.68 1.19
CA VAL A 45 6.49 28.65 2.08
C VAL A 45 6.48 29.19 3.51
N ALA A 46 6.14 28.32 4.46
CA ALA A 46 6.19 28.68 5.86
C ALA A 46 7.66 28.82 6.31
N ALA A 47 7.98 29.95 6.94
CA ALA A 47 9.26 30.15 7.59
C ALA A 47 9.25 29.53 9.01
N ASP A 48 10.43 29.46 9.65
CA ASP A 48 10.58 28.87 10.98
C ASP A 48 9.73 29.58 12.04
N ASP A 49 9.47 30.88 11.87
CA ASP A 49 8.61 31.66 12.77
C ASP A 49 7.11 31.53 12.47
N GLY A 50 6.73 30.68 11.52
CA GLY A 50 5.36 30.46 11.10
C GLY A 50 4.82 31.49 10.11
N ARG A 51 5.57 32.48 9.73
CA ARG A 51 5.18 33.45 8.70
C ARG A 51 5.36 32.85 7.31
N GLU A 52 4.53 33.29 6.39
CA GLU A 52 4.66 32.89 4.98
C GLU A 52 5.69 33.78 4.27
N ARG A 53 6.58 33.16 3.53
CA ARG A 53 7.55 33.83 2.66
C ARG A 53 7.18 33.55 1.20
N LEU A 54 7.16 34.58 0.38
CA LEU A 54 6.90 34.43 -1.05
C LEU A 54 8.04 33.65 -1.72
N VAL A 55 7.69 32.58 -2.42
CA VAL A 55 8.63 31.76 -3.18
C VAL A 55 8.60 32.17 -4.65
N SER A 56 7.40 32.26 -5.25
CA SER A 56 7.25 32.54 -6.68
C SER A 56 5.84 33.02 -6.98
N THR A 57 5.72 33.82 -8.02
CA THR A 57 4.46 34.16 -8.65
C THR A 57 4.52 33.78 -10.11
N ALA A 58 3.37 33.48 -10.71
CA ALA A 58 3.29 33.14 -12.12
C ALA A 58 1.94 33.57 -12.68
N ARG A 59 1.90 33.75 -13.99
CA ARG A 59 0.67 34.00 -14.75
C ARG A 59 0.64 33.03 -15.93
N THR A 60 -0.51 32.42 -16.16
CA THR A 60 -0.70 31.51 -17.27
C THR A 60 -2.13 31.59 -17.80
N THR A 61 -2.34 31.24 -19.07
CA THR A 61 -3.67 31.03 -19.64
C THR A 61 -4.09 29.56 -19.60
N GLU A 62 -3.15 28.68 -19.25
CA GLU A 62 -3.38 27.23 -19.12
C GLU A 62 -4.02 26.93 -17.75
N THR A 63 -4.51 25.70 -17.58
CA THR A 63 -5.07 25.21 -16.33
C THR A 63 -4.09 24.33 -15.56
N THR A 64 -2.83 24.41 -15.92
CA THR A 64 -1.73 23.73 -15.24
C THR A 64 -0.53 24.65 -15.15
N TYR A 65 0.27 24.46 -14.11
CA TYR A 65 1.54 25.16 -13.99
C TYR A 65 2.53 24.32 -13.17
N ARG A 66 3.79 24.31 -13.61
CA ARG A 66 4.86 23.58 -12.91
C ARG A 66 5.82 24.56 -12.26
N PHE A 67 5.94 24.47 -10.93
CA PHE A 67 7.01 25.12 -10.19
C PHE A 67 8.17 24.16 -10.04
N THR A 68 9.39 24.63 -10.24
CA THR A 68 10.62 23.84 -10.23
C THR A 68 11.61 24.35 -9.20
N GLN A 69 12.64 23.56 -8.92
CA GLN A 69 13.74 23.94 -8.01
C GLN A 69 13.25 24.31 -6.62
N LEU A 70 12.30 23.56 -6.10
CA LEU A 70 11.76 23.79 -4.76
C LEU A 70 12.61 23.07 -3.71
N ALA A 71 12.74 23.71 -2.55
CA ALA A 71 13.38 23.11 -1.39
C ALA A 71 12.36 22.37 -0.53
N LEU A 72 12.84 21.63 0.47
CA LEU A 72 11.97 21.08 1.50
C LEU A 72 11.22 22.18 2.21
N GLY A 73 9.97 21.94 2.56
CA GLY A 73 9.16 22.94 3.27
C GLY A 73 7.66 22.68 3.19
N ASN A 74 6.92 23.54 3.89
CA ASN A 74 5.46 23.56 3.89
C ASN A 74 5.01 24.72 3.02
N TYR A 75 4.30 24.41 1.94
CA TYR A 75 3.93 25.37 0.92
C TYR A 75 2.44 25.62 0.90
N ARG A 76 2.08 26.81 0.42
CA ARG A 76 0.72 27.16 0.07
C ARG A 76 0.70 27.73 -1.33
N LEU A 77 -0.16 27.18 -2.18
CA LEU A 77 -0.42 27.69 -3.51
C LEU A 77 -1.79 28.32 -3.56
N THR A 78 -1.86 29.53 -4.08
CA THR A 78 -3.10 30.27 -4.29
C THR A 78 -3.24 30.59 -5.76
N VAL A 79 -4.41 30.32 -6.33
CA VAL A 79 -4.72 30.58 -7.73
C VAL A 79 -5.97 31.46 -7.82
N ARG A 80 -5.87 32.54 -8.58
CA ARG A 80 -6.98 33.44 -8.89
C ARG A 80 -7.18 33.52 -10.39
N ALA A 81 -8.41 33.43 -10.82
CA ALA A 81 -8.75 33.76 -12.21
C ALA A 81 -8.82 35.27 -12.38
N VAL A 82 -8.37 35.76 -13.52
CA VAL A 82 -8.35 37.18 -13.89
C VAL A 82 -9.01 37.32 -15.25
N ASN A 83 -10.01 38.22 -15.34
CA ASN A 83 -10.69 38.47 -16.61
C ASN A 83 -9.88 39.43 -17.50
N ALA A 84 -10.39 39.68 -18.69
CA ALA A 84 -9.72 40.54 -19.69
C ALA A 84 -9.56 42.01 -19.20
N TRP A 85 -10.29 42.44 -18.19
CA TRP A 85 -10.23 43.80 -17.62
C TRP A 85 -9.35 43.88 -16.36
N GLY A 86 -8.67 42.76 -16.01
CA GLY A 86 -7.79 42.72 -14.85
C GLY A 86 -8.49 42.49 -13.52
N GLN A 87 -9.80 42.19 -13.51
CA GLN A 87 -10.52 41.91 -12.28
C GLN A 87 -10.20 40.47 -11.81
N GLN A 88 -9.86 40.33 -10.54
CA GLN A 88 -9.46 39.07 -9.93
C GLN A 88 -10.63 38.45 -9.20
N GLY A 89 -10.80 37.14 -9.39
CA GLY A 89 -11.79 36.36 -8.65
C GLY A 89 -11.29 35.96 -7.26
N GLU A 90 -12.15 35.25 -6.54
CA GLU A 90 -11.81 34.71 -5.24
C GLU A 90 -10.68 33.66 -5.39
N PRO A 91 -9.78 33.58 -4.41
CA PRO A 91 -8.68 32.63 -4.48
C PRO A 91 -9.15 31.22 -4.19
N ALA A 92 -8.56 30.26 -4.87
CA ALA A 92 -8.52 28.87 -4.42
C ALA A 92 -7.13 28.60 -3.87
N SER A 93 -7.04 27.82 -2.80
CA SER A 93 -5.77 27.52 -2.16
C SER A 93 -5.64 26.05 -1.89
N VAL A 94 -4.40 25.55 -1.97
CA VAL A 94 -4.02 24.21 -1.57
C VAL A 94 -2.69 24.27 -0.84
N SER A 95 -2.58 23.49 0.23
CA SER A 95 -1.34 23.35 0.97
C SER A 95 -0.72 22.01 0.64
N PHE A 96 0.62 21.97 0.54
CA PHE A 96 1.36 20.74 0.32
C PHE A 96 2.70 20.81 1.05
N ARG A 97 3.27 19.65 1.27
CA ARG A 97 4.52 19.52 2.00
C ARG A 97 5.55 18.79 1.17
N ILE A 98 6.75 19.35 1.08
CA ILE A 98 7.91 18.67 0.52
C ILE A 98 8.81 18.30 1.69
N ALA A 99 8.69 17.05 2.15
CA ALA A 99 9.46 16.54 3.27
C ALA A 99 9.53 15.02 3.21
N ALA A 100 10.57 14.48 3.80
CA ALA A 100 10.68 13.04 4.02
C ALA A 100 9.52 12.58 4.91
N PRO A 101 8.95 11.40 4.68
CA PRO A 101 7.80 10.94 5.42
C PRO A 101 8.18 10.54 6.84
N ALA A 102 7.24 10.68 7.77
CA ALA A 102 7.39 10.14 9.12
C ALA A 102 7.29 8.62 9.09
N ALA A 103 8.05 7.94 9.95
CA ALA A 103 7.94 6.50 10.13
C ALA A 103 6.54 6.12 10.62
N PRO A 104 6.08 4.88 10.36
CA PRO A 104 4.82 4.42 10.91
C PRO A 104 4.82 4.55 12.43
N SER A 105 3.72 5.08 12.99
CA SER A 105 3.55 5.22 14.44
C SER A 105 3.08 3.91 15.07
N GLN A 106 2.41 3.08 14.28
CA GLN A 106 1.85 1.80 14.70
C GLN A 106 1.76 0.87 13.50
N ILE A 107 2.01 -0.41 13.73
CA ILE A 107 1.79 -1.47 12.74
C ILE A 107 0.85 -2.48 13.38
N GLU A 108 -0.33 -2.64 12.77
CA GLU A 108 -1.30 -3.65 13.17
C GLU A 108 -1.05 -4.91 12.34
N LEU A 109 -0.83 -6.04 13.02
CA LEU A 109 -0.72 -7.35 12.38
C LEU A 109 -1.96 -8.17 12.68
N THR A 110 -2.68 -8.56 11.64
CA THR A 110 -3.91 -9.34 11.75
C THR A 110 -3.64 -10.78 11.31
N PRO A 111 -3.78 -11.76 12.22
CA PRO A 111 -3.57 -13.18 11.89
C PRO A 111 -4.64 -13.72 10.94
N GLY A 112 -4.23 -14.57 10.00
CA GLY A 112 -5.11 -15.34 9.13
C GLY A 112 -4.56 -16.75 8.94
N TYR A 113 -5.22 -17.54 8.10
CA TYR A 113 -4.78 -18.90 7.80
C TYR A 113 -3.60 -18.86 6.84
N PHE A 114 -2.42 -19.26 7.32
CA PHE A 114 -1.17 -19.21 6.55
C PHE A 114 -0.88 -17.81 6.01
N GLN A 115 -1.30 -16.79 6.76
CA GLN A 115 -1.10 -15.39 6.37
C GLN A 115 -1.07 -14.47 7.57
N ILE A 116 -0.50 -13.30 7.36
CA ILE A 116 -0.53 -12.17 8.29
C ILE A 116 -0.78 -10.91 7.48
N THR A 117 -1.79 -10.14 7.84
CA THR A 117 -2.04 -8.84 7.23
C THR A 117 -1.34 -7.75 8.03
N ALA A 118 -0.49 -6.98 7.38
CA ALA A 118 0.21 -5.86 8.00
C ALA A 118 -0.44 -4.54 7.56
N THR A 119 -0.89 -3.76 8.54
CA THR A 119 -1.56 -2.47 8.31
C THR A 119 -0.83 -1.38 9.10
N PRO A 120 0.08 -0.64 8.45
CA PRO A 120 0.76 0.48 9.11
C PRO A 120 -0.17 1.68 9.26
N HIS A 121 0.08 2.45 10.31
CA HIS A 121 -0.62 3.71 10.56
C HIS A 121 0.38 4.83 10.80
N LEU A 122 0.05 6.02 10.30
CA LEU A 122 0.78 7.25 10.58
C LEU A 122 0.10 8.00 11.72
N ALA A 123 0.88 8.70 12.55
CA ALA A 123 0.32 9.57 13.59
C ALA A 123 -0.52 10.69 12.99
N VAL A 124 -0.09 11.23 11.84
CA VAL A 124 -0.81 12.24 11.07
C VAL A 124 -0.99 11.73 9.66
N TYR A 125 -2.22 11.76 9.15
CA TYR A 125 -2.52 11.32 7.79
C TYR A 125 -1.69 12.10 6.77
N ASP A 126 -1.04 11.38 5.87
CA ASP A 126 -0.25 11.94 4.78
C ASP A 126 -0.58 11.19 3.49
N PRO A 127 -1.32 11.82 2.55
CA PRO A 127 -1.75 11.15 1.33
C PRO A 127 -0.60 10.87 0.35
N THR A 128 0.59 11.44 0.57
CA THR A 128 1.76 11.20 -0.30
C THR A 128 2.50 9.92 0.06
N VAL A 129 2.18 9.30 1.21
CA VAL A 129 2.94 8.18 1.76
C VAL A 129 2.36 6.85 1.31
N GLN A 130 3.24 5.98 0.89
CA GLN A 130 3.03 4.53 0.84
C GLN A 130 4.03 3.86 1.76
N PHE A 131 3.91 2.54 1.95
CA PHE A 131 4.78 1.80 2.84
C PHE A 131 5.54 0.73 2.08
N GLU A 132 6.82 0.57 2.36
CA GLU A 132 7.60 -0.59 1.94
C GLU A 132 7.50 -1.68 3.00
N PHE A 133 7.17 -2.88 2.54
CA PHE A 133 7.03 -4.06 3.39
C PHE A 133 8.19 -5.01 3.15
N TRP A 134 8.90 -5.32 4.23
CA TRP A 134 10.00 -6.29 4.26
C TRP A 134 9.68 -7.35 5.29
N PHE A 135 10.06 -8.59 5.02
CA PHE A 135 9.64 -9.76 5.78
C PHE A 135 10.83 -10.64 6.11
N SER A 136 10.84 -11.20 7.33
CA SER A 136 11.85 -12.14 7.77
C SER A 136 11.26 -13.18 8.71
N GLU A 137 11.75 -14.41 8.61
CA GLU A 137 11.39 -15.48 9.54
C GLU A 137 12.17 -15.38 10.85
N LYS A 138 13.22 -14.57 10.88
CA LYS A 138 14.08 -14.35 12.05
C LYS A 138 14.17 -12.87 12.32
N ARG A 139 14.28 -12.54 13.61
CA ARG A 139 14.49 -11.16 14.01
C ARG A 139 15.83 -10.64 13.47
N ILE A 140 15.80 -9.45 12.91
CA ILE A 140 16.99 -8.74 12.44
C ILE A 140 17.43 -7.78 13.53
N ALA A 141 18.55 -8.11 14.19
CA ALA A 141 19.04 -7.34 15.33
C ALA A 141 19.48 -5.92 14.95
N ASP A 142 20.11 -5.78 13.79
CA ASP A 142 20.54 -4.48 13.26
C ASP A 142 19.60 -4.06 12.13
N ILE A 143 18.79 -3.05 12.39
CA ILE A 143 17.78 -2.56 11.45
C ILE A 143 18.40 -2.03 10.15
N ARG A 144 19.69 -1.67 10.15
CA ARG A 144 20.43 -1.26 8.94
C ARG A 144 20.67 -2.43 7.99
N GLN A 145 20.51 -3.65 8.45
CA GLN A 145 20.68 -4.87 7.66
C GLN A 145 19.37 -5.39 7.05
N VAL A 146 18.26 -4.69 7.21
CA VAL A 146 16.96 -5.13 6.70
C VAL A 146 17.01 -5.33 5.19
N GLU A 147 17.55 -4.38 4.45
CA GLU A 147 17.59 -4.44 2.98
C GLU A 147 18.45 -5.58 2.44
N THR A 148 19.43 -6.06 3.21
CA THR A 148 20.30 -7.16 2.81
C THR A 148 19.85 -8.52 3.32
N THR A 149 19.09 -8.56 4.40
CA THR A 149 18.73 -9.79 5.11
C THR A 149 17.27 -10.18 4.93
N ALA A 150 16.36 -9.20 4.95
CA ALA A 150 14.93 -9.44 4.80
C ALA A 150 14.53 -9.56 3.33
N ARG A 151 13.35 -10.13 3.10
CA ARG A 151 12.74 -10.21 1.78
C ARG A 151 11.85 -8.99 1.56
N TYR A 152 12.09 -8.26 0.47
CA TYR A 152 11.19 -7.20 0.04
C TYR A 152 9.90 -7.79 -0.50
N LEU A 153 8.76 -7.38 0.07
CA LEU A 153 7.44 -7.83 -0.38
C LEU A 153 6.86 -6.90 -1.44
N GLY A 154 6.93 -5.61 -1.21
CA GLY A 154 6.37 -4.59 -2.11
C GLY A 154 6.05 -3.30 -1.39
N THR A 155 5.45 -2.37 -2.14
CA THR A 155 5.08 -1.04 -1.65
C THR A 155 3.58 -0.84 -1.85
N ALA A 156 2.87 -0.54 -0.77
CA ALA A 156 1.42 -0.38 -0.77
C ALA A 156 0.97 0.31 0.52
N LEU A 157 -0.34 0.47 0.70
CA LEU A 157 -0.90 1.00 1.95
C LEU A 157 -1.07 -0.07 3.03
N TYR A 158 -1.23 -1.31 2.64
CA TYR A 158 -1.25 -2.48 3.53
C TYR A 158 -0.70 -3.68 2.76
N TRP A 159 -0.39 -4.77 3.47
CA TRP A 159 0.14 -5.96 2.82
C TRP A 159 -0.42 -7.23 3.46
N ILE A 160 -0.86 -8.16 2.62
CA ILE A 160 -1.29 -9.48 3.06
C ILE A 160 -0.19 -10.48 2.68
N ALA A 161 0.63 -10.84 3.67
CA ALA A 161 1.67 -11.84 3.49
C ALA A 161 1.07 -13.24 3.65
N ALA A 162 1.02 -14.01 2.57
CA ALA A 162 0.47 -15.36 2.57
C ALA A 162 1.44 -16.33 1.92
N SER A 163 1.67 -17.47 2.58
CA SER A 163 2.57 -18.52 2.08
C SER A 163 2.33 -19.81 2.87
N ILE A 164 2.59 -20.94 2.22
CA ILE A 164 2.62 -22.25 2.91
C ILE A 164 3.66 -22.27 4.03
N ASN A 165 4.63 -21.37 4.01
CA ASN A 165 5.70 -21.29 4.99
C ASN A 165 5.34 -20.39 6.18
N ILE A 166 4.21 -19.71 6.15
CA ILE A 166 3.70 -18.92 7.29
C ILE A 166 2.83 -19.86 8.15
N LYS A 167 3.45 -20.40 9.19
CA LYS A 167 2.87 -21.50 10.00
C LYS A 167 2.47 -21.02 11.39
N PRO A 168 1.38 -21.56 11.96
CA PRO A 168 1.03 -21.28 13.35
C PRO A 168 2.17 -21.62 14.32
N GLY A 169 2.25 -20.89 15.43
CA GLY A 169 3.24 -21.17 16.45
C GLY A 169 4.62 -20.56 16.20
N HIS A 170 4.82 -19.90 15.09
CA HIS A 170 6.08 -19.27 14.73
C HIS A 170 5.93 -17.75 14.65
N ASP A 171 6.94 -17.04 15.12
CA ASP A 171 7.02 -15.59 14.98
C ASP A 171 7.56 -15.22 13.60
N TYR A 172 6.91 -14.21 13.01
CA TYR A 172 7.34 -13.61 11.74
C TYR A 172 7.54 -12.12 11.95
N TYR A 173 8.54 -11.56 11.27
CA TYR A 173 9.00 -10.20 11.49
C TYR A 173 8.75 -9.38 10.24
N PHE A 174 8.09 -8.24 10.43
CA PHE A 174 7.88 -7.25 9.38
C PHE A 174 8.72 -6.03 9.72
N TYR A 175 9.38 -5.52 8.70
CA TYR A 175 10.11 -4.26 8.77
C TYR A 175 9.49 -3.34 7.75
N ILE A 176 8.91 -2.25 8.21
CA ILE A 176 8.06 -1.39 7.40
C ILE A 176 8.53 0.03 7.54
N ARG A 177 8.66 0.73 6.43
CA ARG A 177 8.99 2.15 6.42
C ARG A 177 8.08 2.90 5.48
N SER A 178 7.89 4.18 5.78
CA SER A 178 7.14 5.10 4.93
C SER A 178 8.01 5.57 3.78
N VAL A 179 7.43 5.69 2.60
CA VAL A 179 8.10 6.20 1.41
C VAL A 179 7.22 7.21 0.69
N ASN A 180 7.82 8.23 0.14
CA ASN A 180 7.20 9.17 -0.78
C ASN A 180 8.24 9.62 -1.81
N THR A 181 7.90 10.59 -2.66
CA THR A 181 8.83 11.07 -3.69
C THR A 181 10.06 11.78 -3.12
N VAL A 182 10.01 12.22 -1.88
CA VAL A 182 11.12 12.94 -1.22
C VAL A 182 12.12 11.97 -0.59
N GLY A 183 11.64 10.88 0.00
CA GLY A 183 12.54 9.94 0.66
C GLY A 183 11.83 8.84 1.40
N LYS A 184 12.57 8.19 2.28
CA LYS A 184 12.15 7.02 3.06
C LYS A 184 12.39 7.27 4.54
N SER A 185 11.49 6.79 5.38
CA SER A 185 11.66 6.85 6.83
C SER A 185 12.57 5.73 7.34
N ALA A 186 12.85 5.73 8.63
CA ALA A 186 13.42 4.58 9.31
C ALA A 186 12.42 3.40 9.28
N PHE A 187 12.95 2.17 9.35
CA PHE A 187 12.13 0.98 9.50
C PHE A 187 11.56 0.87 10.91
N VAL A 188 10.33 0.35 10.98
CA VAL A 188 9.69 -0.05 12.23
C VAL A 188 9.46 -1.55 12.17
N GLU A 189 9.85 -2.26 13.24
CA GLU A 189 9.66 -3.69 13.38
C GLU A 189 8.27 -4.00 13.95
N ALA A 190 7.64 -5.05 13.41
CA ALA A 190 6.46 -5.65 14.01
C ALA A 190 6.62 -7.17 13.96
N VAL A 191 6.19 -7.84 15.04
CA VAL A 191 6.27 -9.30 15.14
C VAL A 191 4.86 -9.86 15.33
N GLY A 192 4.55 -10.94 14.63
CA GLY A 192 3.25 -11.60 14.74
C GLY A 192 3.28 -13.02 14.25
N GLN A 193 2.15 -13.68 14.44
CA GLN A 193 1.93 -15.07 14.04
C GLN A 193 0.65 -15.16 13.21
N PRO A 194 0.52 -16.16 12.32
CA PRO A 194 -0.76 -16.45 11.70
C PRO A 194 -1.75 -17.00 12.73
N SER A 195 -3.00 -17.20 12.31
CA SER A 195 -4.01 -17.81 13.17
C SER A 195 -3.56 -19.20 13.62
N ASP A 196 -3.84 -19.56 14.87
CA ASP A 196 -3.62 -20.91 15.45
C ASP A 196 -4.95 -21.64 15.70
N ASP A 197 -6.06 -21.20 15.15
CA ASP A 197 -7.37 -21.81 15.29
C ASP A 197 -7.44 -23.10 14.47
N ALA A 198 -7.26 -24.25 15.14
CA ALA A 198 -7.29 -25.57 14.52
C ALA A 198 -8.64 -25.86 13.83
N SER A 199 -9.75 -25.43 14.42
CA SER A 199 -11.08 -25.61 13.81
C SER A 199 -11.22 -24.80 12.52
N GLY A 200 -10.70 -23.57 12.50
CA GLY A 200 -10.71 -22.72 11.34
C GLY A 200 -9.88 -23.29 10.19
N TYR A 201 -8.69 -23.85 10.49
CA TYR A 201 -7.85 -24.51 9.47
C TYR A 201 -8.56 -25.74 8.89
N LEU A 202 -9.22 -26.53 9.74
CA LEU A 202 -9.98 -27.71 9.27
C LEU A 202 -11.12 -27.28 8.33
N ASN A 203 -11.88 -26.25 8.69
CA ASN A 203 -12.94 -25.71 7.84
C ASN A 203 -12.40 -25.13 6.54
N PHE A 204 -11.26 -24.45 6.58
CA PHE A 204 -10.59 -23.95 5.40
C PHE A 204 -10.26 -25.11 4.43
N PHE A 205 -9.64 -26.18 4.92
CA PHE A 205 -9.29 -27.32 4.06
C PHE A 205 -10.54 -28.00 3.49
N LYS A 206 -11.57 -28.21 4.26
CA LYS A 206 -12.83 -28.80 3.78
C LYS A 206 -13.47 -27.95 2.68
N GLY A 207 -13.37 -26.62 2.80
CA GLY A 207 -13.94 -25.70 1.82
C GLY A 207 -13.10 -25.47 0.58
N GLU A 208 -11.76 -25.55 0.68
CA GLU A 208 -10.85 -25.07 -0.35
C GLU A 208 -9.95 -26.14 -1.00
N ILE A 209 -9.84 -27.33 -0.39
CA ILE A 209 -8.84 -28.31 -0.81
C ILE A 209 -8.93 -28.70 -2.28
N GLY A 210 -10.11 -28.70 -2.87
CA GLY A 210 -10.30 -29.00 -4.29
C GLY A 210 -10.32 -27.77 -5.19
N LYS A 211 -10.20 -26.57 -4.62
CA LYS A 211 -10.41 -25.32 -5.35
C LYS A 211 -9.12 -24.55 -5.60
N THR A 212 -8.09 -24.77 -4.81
CA THR A 212 -6.90 -23.94 -4.86
C THR A 212 -5.62 -24.78 -4.85
N HIS A 213 -4.64 -24.34 -5.61
CA HIS A 213 -3.32 -24.97 -5.63
C HIS A 213 -2.64 -24.85 -4.26
N LEU A 214 -2.76 -23.69 -3.60
CA LEU A 214 -2.19 -23.49 -2.28
C LEU A 214 -2.77 -24.47 -1.25
N ALA A 215 -4.10 -24.65 -1.24
CA ALA A 215 -4.73 -25.58 -0.32
C ALA A 215 -4.28 -27.01 -0.58
N GLN A 216 -4.09 -27.41 -1.85
CA GLN A 216 -3.57 -28.72 -2.22
C GLN A 216 -2.12 -28.92 -1.77
N GLU A 217 -1.28 -27.92 -1.93
CA GLU A 217 0.11 -27.98 -1.45
C GLU A 217 0.16 -28.10 0.08
N LEU A 218 -0.66 -27.33 0.78
CA LEU A 218 -0.76 -27.38 2.23
C LEU A 218 -1.25 -28.76 2.70
N TRP A 219 -2.28 -29.29 2.04
CA TRP A 219 -2.78 -30.64 2.33
C TRP A 219 -1.69 -31.69 2.15
N THR A 220 -0.97 -31.63 1.04
CA THR A 220 0.11 -32.56 0.76
C THR A 220 1.21 -32.54 1.82
N GLN A 221 1.58 -31.32 2.27
CA GLN A 221 2.58 -31.16 3.32
C GLN A 221 2.07 -31.68 4.68
N ILE A 222 0.80 -31.48 4.99
CA ILE A 222 0.19 -32.04 6.22
C ILE A 222 0.20 -33.57 6.16
N ASP A 223 -0.24 -34.14 5.03
CA ASP A 223 -0.32 -35.60 4.83
C ASP A 223 1.07 -36.25 4.89
N ASN A 224 2.09 -35.58 4.37
CA ASN A 224 3.47 -36.03 4.40
C ASN A 224 4.19 -35.75 5.72
N GLY A 225 3.53 -35.08 6.68
CA GLY A 225 4.13 -34.76 7.96
C GLY A 225 5.18 -33.65 7.91
N GLN A 226 5.17 -32.84 6.85
CA GLN A 226 6.15 -31.76 6.66
C GLN A 226 5.78 -30.46 7.37
N LEU A 227 4.52 -30.30 7.79
CA LEU A 227 4.10 -29.15 8.57
C LEU A 227 4.51 -29.25 10.03
N ALA A 228 4.59 -28.10 10.69
CA ALA A 228 5.01 -28.01 12.08
C ALA A 228 4.11 -28.85 13.03
N PRO A 229 4.66 -29.34 14.16
CA PRO A 229 3.90 -30.16 15.10
C PRO A 229 2.65 -29.50 15.68
N ASP A 230 2.59 -28.18 15.72
CA ASP A 230 1.45 -27.40 16.19
C ASP A 230 0.19 -27.59 15.31
N LEU A 231 0.33 -28.14 14.12
CA LEU A 231 -0.78 -28.53 13.23
C LEU A 231 -1.16 -30.01 13.35
N ALA A 232 -0.60 -30.76 14.26
CA ALA A 232 -0.82 -32.21 14.39
C ALA A 232 -2.30 -32.57 14.58
N GLU A 233 -3.06 -31.76 15.33
CA GLU A 233 -4.49 -31.97 15.55
C GLU A 233 -5.29 -31.83 14.26
N ILE A 234 -4.98 -30.83 13.44
CA ILE A 234 -5.59 -30.62 12.13
C ILE A 234 -5.27 -31.80 11.23
N ARG A 235 -4.02 -32.24 11.20
CA ARG A 235 -3.58 -33.37 10.42
C ARG A 235 -4.36 -34.65 10.76
N THR A 236 -4.54 -34.96 12.03
CA THR A 236 -5.32 -36.10 12.48
C THR A 236 -6.75 -36.03 12.00
N SER A 237 -7.41 -34.88 12.20
CA SER A 237 -8.78 -34.66 11.78
C SER A 237 -8.98 -34.77 10.27
N ILE A 238 -8.02 -34.29 9.47
CA ILE A 238 -8.07 -34.36 8.01
C ILE A 238 -7.84 -35.80 7.53
N THR A 239 -6.96 -36.55 8.19
CA THR A 239 -6.67 -37.95 7.85
C THR A 239 -7.92 -38.83 7.99
N ASP A 240 -8.75 -38.58 8.99
CA ASP A 240 -9.99 -39.35 9.21
C ASP A 240 -11.02 -39.18 8.08
N VAL A 241 -10.95 -38.10 7.32
CA VAL A 241 -11.82 -37.82 6.16
C VAL A 241 -11.06 -37.82 4.83
N SER A 242 -9.82 -38.29 4.82
CA SER A 242 -8.89 -38.13 3.70
C SER A 242 -9.37 -38.78 2.39
N ASN A 243 -10.03 -39.94 2.46
CA ASN A 243 -10.52 -40.63 1.26
C ASN A 243 -11.53 -39.81 0.47
N GLU A 244 -12.45 -39.17 1.18
CA GLU A 244 -13.46 -38.30 0.56
C GLU A 244 -12.82 -37.02 0.01
N ILE A 245 -11.90 -36.41 0.75
CA ILE A 245 -11.16 -35.23 0.35
C ILE A 245 -10.31 -35.51 -0.87
N THR A 246 -9.58 -36.64 -0.88
CA THR A 246 -8.70 -37.01 -2.00
C THR A 246 -9.50 -37.20 -3.29
N GLN A 247 -10.65 -37.87 -3.23
CA GLN A 247 -11.52 -38.05 -4.39
C GLN A 247 -12.05 -36.70 -4.91
N THR A 248 -12.42 -35.80 -4.02
CA THR A 248 -12.89 -34.47 -4.38
C THR A 248 -11.79 -33.65 -5.05
N VAL A 249 -10.56 -33.70 -4.54
CA VAL A 249 -9.41 -33.04 -5.15
C VAL A 249 -9.16 -33.54 -6.56
N ASN A 250 -9.10 -34.84 -6.76
CA ASN A 250 -8.81 -35.45 -8.07
C ASN A 250 -9.85 -35.09 -9.12
N LYS A 251 -11.13 -35.08 -8.74
CA LYS A 251 -12.22 -34.69 -9.66
C LYS A 251 -12.16 -33.24 -10.06
N LYS A 252 -11.84 -32.35 -9.15
CA LYS A 252 -11.80 -30.89 -9.39
C LYS A 252 -10.53 -30.42 -10.07
N LEU A 253 -9.44 -31.19 -10.01
CA LEU A 253 -8.19 -30.84 -10.69
C LEU A 253 -8.34 -30.74 -12.21
N GLU A 254 -9.12 -31.61 -12.83
CA GLU A 254 -9.38 -31.56 -14.28
C GLU A 254 -10.16 -30.31 -14.66
N ASP A 255 -11.19 -29.94 -13.87
CA ASP A 255 -12.06 -28.82 -14.14
C ASP A 255 -11.40 -27.46 -13.85
N GLN A 256 -10.36 -27.43 -13.03
CA GLN A 256 -9.71 -26.22 -12.58
C GLN A 256 -8.24 -26.08 -12.99
N SER A 257 -7.78 -26.91 -13.92
CA SER A 257 -6.38 -26.93 -14.32
C SER A 257 -5.86 -25.57 -14.77
N ALA A 258 -6.64 -24.82 -15.55
CA ALA A 258 -6.26 -23.48 -16.00
C ALA A 258 -6.22 -22.46 -14.83
N ALA A 259 -7.18 -22.53 -13.93
CA ALA A 259 -7.22 -21.67 -12.75
C ALA A 259 -6.06 -21.99 -11.80
N ILE A 260 -5.76 -23.28 -11.60
CA ILE A 260 -4.63 -23.74 -10.78
C ILE A 260 -3.30 -23.26 -11.37
N GLN A 261 -3.11 -23.36 -12.67
CA GLN A 261 -1.90 -22.89 -13.35
C GLN A 261 -1.73 -21.37 -13.19
N GLN A 262 -2.81 -20.60 -13.37
CA GLN A 262 -2.79 -19.17 -13.20
C GLN A 262 -2.42 -18.79 -11.76
N ILE A 263 -2.98 -19.49 -10.81
CA ILE A 263 -2.72 -19.29 -9.39
C ILE A 263 -1.28 -19.67 -9.04
N GLN A 264 -0.78 -20.78 -9.57
CA GLN A 264 0.60 -21.19 -9.41
C GLN A 264 1.56 -20.13 -9.96
N LYS A 265 1.24 -19.55 -11.12
CA LYS A 265 2.00 -18.46 -11.71
C LYS A 265 2.01 -17.22 -10.80
N VAL A 266 0.88 -16.80 -10.28
CA VAL A 266 0.79 -15.69 -9.33
C VAL A 266 1.62 -15.98 -8.09
N GLN A 267 1.57 -17.18 -7.56
CA GLN A 267 2.37 -17.59 -6.41
C GLN A 267 3.88 -17.55 -6.70
N VAL A 268 4.30 -17.97 -7.88
CA VAL A 268 5.71 -17.89 -8.31
C VAL A 268 6.14 -16.43 -8.47
N ASP A 269 5.33 -15.60 -9.11
CA ASP A 269 5.62 -14.16 -9.30
C ASP A 269 5.73 -13.46 -7.94
N THR A 270 4.99 -13.91 -6.94
CA THR A 270 5.01 -13.35 -5.58
C THR A 270 5.97 -14.06 -4.63
N ASN A 271 6.77 -15.03 -5.09
CA ASN A 271 7.81 -15.65 -4.26
C ASN A 271 8.75 -14.63 -3.64
N ASN A 272 8.95 -13.51 -4.31
CA ASN A 272 9.73 -12.39 -3.78
C ASN A 272 8.87 -11.40 -2.98
N ASN A 273 7.57 -11.40 -3.18
CA ASN A 273 6.62 -10.45 -2.60
C ASN A 273 5.46 -11.17 -1.97
N LEU A 274 5.35 -12.17 -1.44
CA LEU A 274 4.27 -12.90 -0.74
C LEU A 274 2.84 -12.32 -0.85
N ASN A 275 2.65 -11.21 -1.57
CA ASN A 275 1.35 -10.59 -1.77
C ASN A 275 0.73 -11.11 -3.07
N SER A 276 -0.45 -11.70 -3.01
CA SER A 276 -1.10 -12.31 -4.15
C SER A 276 -2.61 -12.24 -4.03
N MET A 277 -3.30 -12.50 -5.14
CA MET A 277 -4.76 -12.64 -5.12
C MET A 277 -5.22 -13.76 -4.19
N TRP A 278 -4.38 -14.73 -3.94
CA TRP A 278 -4.59 -15.78 -2.97
C TRP A 278 -4.72 -15.28 -1.55
N ALA A 279 -3.82 -14.39 -1.15
CA ALA A 279 -3.85 -13.80 0.16
C ALA A 279 -5.18 -13.07 0.39
N VAL A 280 -5.66 -12.33 -0.61
CA VAL A 280 -6.97 -11.66 -0.55
C VAL A 280 -8.09 -12.69 -0.37
N LYS A 281 -8.07 -13.78 -1.12
CA LYS A 281 -9.08 -14.84 -1.02
C LYS A 281 -9.05 -15.53 0.34
N LEU A 282 -7.88 -15.84 0.85
CA LEU A 282 -7.73 -16.43 2.18
C LEU A 282 -8.28 -15.50 3.26
N GLN A 283 -8.00 -14.21 3.14
CA GLN A 283 -8.51 -13.21 4.07
C GLN A 283 -10.04 -13.12 4.03
N GLN A 284 -10.63 -13.13 2.83
CA GLN A 284 -12.09 -13.12 2.66
C GLN A 284 -12.75 -14.35 3.31
N MET A 285 -12.14 -15.51 3.19
CA MET A 285 -12.63 -16.72 3.82
C MET A 285 -12.54 -16.67 5.34
N GLN A 286 -11.51 -16.07 5.89
CA GLN A 286 -11.36 -15.88 7.32
C GLN A 286 -12.43 -14.93 7.87
N ASP A 287 -12.75 -13.87 7.15
CA ASP A 287 -13.71 -12.83 7.55
C ASP A 287 -15.16 -13.26 7.27
N GLY A 288 -15.38 -14.14 6.36
CA GLY A 288 -16.68 -14.65 5.94
C GLY A 288 -16.90 -16.08 6.29
#